data_a97ef418b77185061541e1eb6ec96f84
#
_entry.id   a97ef418b77185061541e1eb6ec96f84
#
_cell.length_a   1.000
_cell.length_b   1.000
_cell.length_c   1.000
_cell.angle_alpha   90.00
_cell.angle_beta   90.00
_cell.angle_gamma   90.00
#
_symmetry.space_group_name_H-M   'P 1'
#
loop_
_entity.id
_entity.type
_entity.pdbx_description
1 polymer ?
#
loop_
_entity_poly.entity_id
_entity_poly.type
_entity_poly.pdbx_seq_one_letter_code
_entity_poly.pdbx_strand_id
1 'polypeptide(L)'
;MFFERPEAGRRAVLLHVNFKGPAPGEALDTVEECAELALTAGVDITQTLSATRIAPHPRFFIGEGKLREIEACLQAADADLLLVNNELSAGQQRNLEQALHCRVMTRTELILHIFADRARTYEGKLQVELAQLKHAQTRLVRGWTHLDRQKGGIGLRGAGETQLEMDQRMLGERVKTLQKKLVSVARRRGQGRKRRRRDRVRVVSLVGYTNAGKSSIFNALTAAGVVAEDQLFATLDPTMRQLPIPGIGEVVLTDTVGFISHLPHSLVEAFKATLEEVANADLLLHVVDASAPDVEARIRTVNEVLEEIGASDLPTIMLYNKIDALPVGTEAQFDVGNASMPVSARTGQGLDVLLEAVASRLGVTAPTEVLLPPEAGRTRAWLYRLGAVLSERVQEDGSLALMVQADQDLLSRLSMQPKVLLQGRGRDPRIPALPGDLP
;
A
#
# COMPACT_ATOMS: atom_id res chain seq x y z
N MET A 1 -26.36 9.32 6.41
CA MET A 1 -26.10 10.76 6.39
C MET A 1 -25.21 11.12 7.60
N PHE A 2 -23.98 10.58 7.65
CA PHE A 2 -23.15 10.69 8.87
C PHE A 2 -21.89 11.53 8.68
N PHE A 3 -21.55 11.88 7.47
CA PHE A 3 -20.47 12.83 7.18
C PHE A 3 -20.92 13.66 5.98
N GLU A 4 -21.29 14.91 6.20
CA GLU A 4 -21.33 15.87 5.13
C GLU A 4 -19.92 15.95 4.55
N ARG A 5 -19.79 15.74 3.24
CA ARG A 5 -18.51 15.93 2.56
C ARG A 5 -18.07 17.36 2.82
N PRO A 6 -16.81 17.62 3.21
CA PRO A 6 -16.30 18.98 3.14
C PRO A 6 -16.46 19.44 1.71
N GLU A 7 -17.10 20.57 1.50
CA GLU A 7 -17.14 21.20 0.19
C GLU A 7 -15.71 21.54 -0.23
N ALA A 8 -15.37 21.30 -1.49
CA ALA A 8 -14.07 21.67 -2.03
C ALA A 8 -13.82 23.16 -1.78
N GLY A 9 -12.67 23.50 -1.16
CA GLY A 9 -12.31 24.88 -0.85
C GLY A 9 -12.44 25.28 0.64
N ARG A 10 -12.68 24.35 1.56
CA ARG A 10 -12.64 24.65 3.01
C ARG A 10 -11.25 25.07 3.42
N ARG A 11 -11.19 26.17 4.15
CA ARG A 11 -9.97 26.75 4.72
C ARG A 11 -9.75 26.18 6.11
N ALA A 12 -8.54 25.70 6.38
CA ALA A 12 -8.21 25.09 7.65
C ALA A 12 -6.98 25.72 8.31
N VAL A 13 -6.98 25.71 9.64
CA VAL A 13 -5.77 25.90 10.45
C VAL A 13 -5.28 24.53 10.87
N LEU A 14 -3.99 24.20 10.61
CA LEU A 14 -3.35 22.96 11.01
C LEU A 14 -2.70 23.12 12.40
N LEU A 15 -3.04 22.24 13.33
CA LEU A 15 -2.41 22.16 14.65
C LEU A 15 -1.60 20.87 14.78
N HIS A 16 -0.33 20.99 15.15
CA HIS A 16 0.52 19.87 15.52
C HIS A 16 1.05 20.04 16.96
N VAL A 17 0.91 19.00 17.78
CA VAL A 17 1.38 19.03 19.17
C VAL A 17 2.50 18.01 19.35
N ASN A 18 3.70 18.50 19.65
CA ASN A 18 4.85 17.70 20.00
C ASN A 18 4.81 17.35 21.50
N PHE A 19 4.94 16.06 21.84
CA PHE A 19 5.08 15.62 23.21
C PHE A 19 6.56 15.39 23.55
N LYS A 20 7.03 15.98 24.68
CA LYS A 20 8.38 15.72 25.20
C LYS A 20 8.37 14.33 25.85
N GLY A 21 8.89 13.33 25.17
CA GLY A 21 9.08 11.96 25.66
C GLY A 21 10.30 11.32 25.02
N PRO A 22 10.89 10.26 25.62
CA PRO A 22 12.04 9.56 25.07
C PRO A 22 11.58 8.54 24.03
N ALA A 23 11.15 8.99 22.86
CA ALA A 23 10.97 8.10 21.72
C ALA A 23 11.91 8.53 20.60
N PRO A 24 13.10 7.93 20.49
CA PRO A 24 13.92 8.06 19.30
C PRO A 24 13.27 7.17 18.23
N GLY A 25 12.68 7.78 17.22
CA GLY A 25 12.14 7.08 16.05
C GLY A 25 10.76 7.46 15.56
N GLU A 26 9.99 8.27 16.29
CA GLU A 26 8.61 8.64 15.96
C GLU A 26 8.48 9.92 15.11
N ALA A 27 9.51 10.31 14.38
CA ALA A 27 9.55 11.59 13.67
C ALA A 27 8.84 11.58 12.30
N LEU A 28 7.99 10.60 12.01
CA LEU A 28 7.28 10.55 10.71
C LEU A 28 5.92 11.26 10.70
N ASP A 29 5.40 11.69 11.84
CA ASP A 29 4.23 12.57 11.86
C ASP A 29 4.64 14.01 11.56
N THR A 30 5.19 14.23 10.40
CA THR A 30 5.59 15.57 10.02
C THR A 30 4.35 16.43 9.76
N VAL A 31 4.50 17.70 10.06
CA VAL A 31 3.50 18.71 9.72
C VAL A 31 3.28 18.72 8.21
N GLU A 32 4.34 18.50 7.45
CA GLU A 32 4.36 18.45 5.99
C GLU A 32 3.49 17.30 5.46
N GLU A 33 3.60 16.10 6.03
CA GLU A 33 2.78 14.97 5.61
C GLU A 33 1.28 15.20 5.88
N CYS A 34 0.94 15.83 7.03
CA CYS A 34 -0.44 16.18 7.32
C CYS A 34 -0.97 17.27 6.37
N ALA A 35 -0.11 18.19 5.94
CA ALA A 35 -0.45 19.20 4.95
C ALA A 35 -0.71 18.56 3.57
N GLU A 36 0.09 17.59 3.16
CA GLU A 36 -0.14 16.83 1.92
C GLU A 36 -1.43 16.01 1.97
N LEU A 37 -1.77 15.42 3.14
CA LEU A 37 -3.06 14.75 3.35
C LEU A 37 -4.22 15.74 3.19
N ALA A 38 -4.11 16.93 3.77
CA ALA A 38 -5.14 17.97 3.66
C ALA A 38 -5.33 18.41 2.20
N LEU A 39 -4.24 18.65 1.48
CA LEU A 39 -4.27 18.97 0.05
C LEU A 39 -4.94 17.86 -0.77
N THR A 40 -4.62 16.60 -0.46
CA THR A 40 -5.23 15.42 -1.12
C THR A 40 -6.73 15.35 -0.87
N ALA A 41 -7.20 15.80 0.30
CA ALA A 41 -8.61 15.88 0.66
C ALA A 41 -9.32 17.15 0.13
N GLY A 42 -8.61 18.01 -0.60
CA GLY A 42 -9.16 19.30 -1.08
C GLY A 42 -9.35 20.34 0.03
N VAL A 43 -8.57 20.25 1.11
CA VAL A 43 -8.56 21.21 2.21
C VAL A 43 -7.36 22.15 2.07
N ASP A 44 -7.62 23.45 2.06
CA ASP A 44 -6.59 24.49 1.99
C ASP A 44 -6.11 24.88 3.40
N ILE A 45 -4.82 24.63 3.68
CA ILE A 45 -4.21 25.02 4.96
C ILE A 45 -3.73 26.45 4.87
N THR A 46 -4.42 27.33 5.59
CA THR A 46 -4.11 28.76 5.62
C THR A 46 -2.98 29.09 6.59
N GLN A 47 -2.88 28.36 7.70
CA GLN A 47 -1.87 28.57 8.73
C GLN A 47 -1.56 27.27 9.48
N THR A 48 -0.30 27.11 9.88
CA THR A 48 0.16 25.97 10.68
C THR A 48 0.63 26.45 12.04
N LEU A 49 0.13 25.81 13.09
CA LEU A 49 0.46 26.10 14.47
C LEU A 49 1.11 24.87 15.12
N SER A 50 2.19 25.09 15.85
CA SER A 50 2.85 24.05 16.63
C SER A 50 2.73 24.35 18.13
N ALA A 51 2.65 23.30 18.94
CA ALA A 51 2.73 23.38 20.39
C ALA A 51 3.61 22.24 20.92
N THR A 52 4.32 22.48 22.04
CA THR A 52 5.08 21.44 22.73
C THR A 52 4.54 21.25 24.13
N ARG A 53 4.27 20.00 24.50
CA ARG A 53 3.73 19.65 25.83
C ARG A 53 4.42 18.40 26.38
N ILE A 54 4.28 18.20 27.70
CA ILE A 54 4.71 16.96 28.38
C ILE A 54 3.62 15.90 28.27
N ALA A 55 2.34 16.32 28.41
CA ALA A 55 1.16 15.46 28.35
C ALA A 55 -0.03 16.23 27.75
N PRO A 56 -1.00 15.53 27.11
CA PRO A 56 -2.21 16.15 26.61
C PRO A 56 -3.07 16.71 27.76
N HIS A 57 -3.63 17.91 27.54
CA HIS A 57 -4.55 18.47 28.50
C HIS A 57 -5.87 17.69 28.49
N PRO A 58 -6.42 17.31 29.67
CA PRO A 58 -7.61 16.43 29.73
C PRO A 58 -8.82 17.00 28.98
N ARG A 59 -9.06 18.32 29.05
CA ARG A 59 -10.24 18.97 28.48
C ARG A 59 -10.08 19.35 27.02
N PHE A 60 -8.96 20.01 26.65
CA PHE A 60 -8.77 20.60 25.33
C PHE A 60 -7.58 20.06 24.55
N PHE A 61 -6.87 19.02 25.07
CA PHE A 61 -5.63 18.52 24.50
C PHE A 61 -4.47 19.51 24.57
N ILE A 62 -4.75 20.80 24.39
CA ILE A 62 -3.84 21.95 24.43
C ILE A 62 -4.12 22.83 25.65
N GLY A 63 -3.22 23.78 25.92
CA GLY A 63 -3.45 24.79 26.98
C GLY A 63 -4.35 25.95 26.51
N GLU A 64 -4.93 26.70 27.46
CA GLU A 64 -5.83 27.81 27.18
C GLU A 64 -5.18 28.93 26.34
N GLY A 65 -3.87 29.22 26.53
CA GLY A 65 -3.15 30.19 25.73
C GLY A 65 -3.10 29.81 24.24
N LYS A 66 -2.80 28.54 23.94
CA LYS A 66 -2.80 28.03 22.58
C LYS A 66 -4.22 27.98 21.99
N LEU A 67 -5.25 27.72 22.81
CA LEU A 67 -6.65 27.76 22.38
C LEU A 67 -7.03 29.16 21.86
N ARG A 68 -6.68 30.23 22.59
CA ARG A 68 -6.92 31.61 22.14
C ARG A 68 -6.13 31.99 20.87
N GLU A 69 -4.91 31.49 20.75
CA GLU A 69 -4.08 31.68 19.55
C GLU A 69 -4.74 31.03 18.32
N ILE A 70 -5.25 29.80 18.46
CA ILE A 70 -5.99 29.09 17.39
C ILE A 70 -7.25 29.86 17.03
N GLU A 71 -8.02 30.33 18.00
CA GLU A 71 -9.24 31.12 17.76
C GLU A 71 -8.93 32.39 16.95
N ALA A 72 -7.89 33.14 17.35
CA ALA A 72 -7.46 34.33 16.60
C ALA A 72 -7.01 33.98 15.16
N CYS A 73 -6.29 32.86 14.97
CA CYS A 73 -5.86 32.40 13.66
C CYS A 73 -7.03 31.98 12.76
N LEU A 74 -8.02 31.26 13.30
CA LEU A 74 -9.23 30.86 12.57
C LEU A 74 -9.99 32.08 12.09
N GLN A 75 -10.16 33.09 12.95
CA GLN A 75 -10.83 34.34 12.60
C GLN A 75 -10.05 35.14 11.56
N ALA A 76 -8.72 35.30 11.74
CA ALA A 76 -7.89 36.05 10.79
C ALA A 76 -7.81 35.42 9.42
N ALA A 77 -7.84 34.09 9.39
CA ALA A 77 -7.78 33.30 8.14
C ALA A 77 -9.14 33.06 7.52
N ASP A 78 -10.25 33.47 8.14
CA ASP A 78 -11.60 33.08 7.75
C ASP A 78 -11.71 31.57 7.50
N ALA A 79 -11.17 30.79 8.45
CA ALA A 79 -11.12 29.35 8.36
C ALA A 79 -12.25 28.71 9.20
N ASP A 80 -12.92 27.73 8.63
CA ASP A 80 -14.06 27.03 9.23
C ASP A 80 -13.69 25.63 9.81
N LEU A 81 -12.42 25.25 9.67
CA LEU A 81 -11.91 23.93 10.07
C LEU A 81 -10.61 24.06 10.88
N LEU A 82 -10.54 23.36 12.02
CA LEU A 82 -9.29 23.06 12.71
C LEU A 82 -8.89 21.61 12.38
N LEU A 83 -7.76 21.43 11.72
CA LEU A 83 -7.16 20.12 11.46
C LEU A 83 -6.11 19.84 12.55
N VAL A 84 -6.24 18.73 13.25
CA VAL A 84 -5.30 18.33 14.32
C VAL A 84 -4.55 17.08 13.87
N ASN A 85 -3.21 17.19 13.74
CA ASN A 85 -2.35 16.08 13.31
C ASN A 85 -2.24 14.95 14.35
N ASN A 86 -2.68 15.18 15.59
CA ASN A 86 -2.68 14.20 16.66
C ASN A 86 -4.06 13.57 16.85
N GLU A 87 -4.09 12.42 17.53
CA GLU A 87 -5.34 11.80 17.93
C GLU A 87 -5.97 12.52 19.14
N LEU A 88 -7.25 12.80 19.04
CA LEU A 88 -8.06 13.40 20.09
C LEU A 88 -9.04 12.39 20.67
N SER A 89 -9.28 12.47 21.97
CA SER A 89 -10.46 11.81 22.53
C SER A 89 -11.74 12.51 22.06
N ALA A 90 -12.85 11.77 22.01
CA ALA A 90 -14.15 12.34 21.62
C ALA A 90 -14.58 13.53 22.50
N GLY A 91 -14.20 13.53 23.79
CA GLY A 91 -14.44 14.65 24.70
C GLY A 91 -13.61 15.89 24.37
N GLN A 92 -12.33 15.70 24.05
CA GLN A 92 -11.43 16.79 23.68
C GLN A 92 -11.88 17.44 22.38
N GLN A 93 -12.21 16.63 21.36
CA GLN A 93 -12.69 17.14 20.07
C GLN A 93 -13.94 18.01 20.24
N ARG A 94 -14.96 17.50 20.95
CA ARG A 94 -16.18 18.25 21.23
C ARG A 94 -15.90 19.55 22.00
N ASN A 95 -15.05 19.49 23.02
CA ASN A 95 -14.71 20.68 23.80
C ASN A 95 -14.01 21.74 22.93
N LEU A 96 -13.15 21.32 22.02
CA LEU A 96 -12.53 22.22 21.04
C LEU A 96 -13.56 22.81 20.08
N GLU A 97 -14.47 22.01 19.51
CA GLU A 97 -15.54 22.48 18.62
C GLU A 97 -16.46 23.49 19.32
N GLN A 98 -16.82 23.25 20.58
CA GLN A 98 -17.63 24.16 21.37
C GLN A 98 -16.90 25.46 21.69
N ALA A 99 -15.60 25.41 21.98
CA ALA A 99 -14.83 26.59 22.34
C ALA A 99 -14.45 27.45 21.13
N LEU A 100 -14.15 26.81 19.99
CA LEU A 100 -13.68 27.49 18.77
C LEU A 100 -14.80 27.80 17.79
N HIS A 101 -16.01 27.30 18.03
CA HIS A 101 -17.17 27.45 17.12
C HIS A 101 -16.88 27.04 15.67
N CYS A 102 -15.96 26.10 15.46
CA CYS A 102 -15.59 25.57 14.16
C CYS A 102 -15.58 24.03 14.21
N ARG A 103 -15.57 23.38 13.05
CA ARG A 103 -15.36 21.94 12.96
C ARG A 103 -13.93 21.59 13.33
N VAL A 104 -13.75 20.50 14.08
CA VAL A 104 -12.44 19.94 14.41
C VAL A 104 -12.32 18.55 13.76
N MET A 105 -11.27 18.32 13.01
CA MET A 105 -10.99 17.06 12.33
C MET A 105 -9.62 16.53 12.75
N THR A 106 -9.52 15.25 13.05
CA THR A 106 -8.24 14.59 13.34
C THR A 106 -7.61 14.05 12.06
N ARG A 107 -6.30 13.74 12.10
CA ARG A 107 -5.58 13.04 11.02
C ARG A 107 -6.31 11.75 10.59
N THR A 108 -6.79 10.93 11.53
CA THR A 108 -7.55 9.72 11.24
C THR A 108 -8.83 10.00 10.46
N GLU A 109 -9.57 11.04 10.83
CA GLU A 109 -10.78 11.44 10.11
C GLU A 109 -10.48 11.93 8.70
N LEU A 110 -9.38 12.66 8.54
CA LEU A 110 -8.90 13.11 7.24
C LEU A 110 -8.55 11.94 6.32
N ILE A 111 -7.80 10.95 6.81
CA ILE A 111 -7.47 9.73 6.06
C ILE A 111 -8.74 8.97 5.68
N LEU A 112 -9.68 8.80 6.60
CA LEU A 112 -10.98 8.17 6.32
C LEU A 112 -11.77 8.91 5.24
N HIS A 113 -11.66 10.23 5.20
CA HIS A 113 -12.30 11.07 4.20
C HIS A 113 -11.68 10.85 2.80
N ILE A 114 -10.34 10.88 2.72
CA ILE A 114 -9.60 10.59 1.48
C ILE A 114 -9.98 9.20 0.94
N PHE A 115 -10.06 8.21 1.83
CA PHE A 115 -10.44 6.85 1.44
C PHE A 115 -11.88 6.76 0.93
N ALA A 116 -12.81 7.54 1.49
CA ALA A 116 -14.19 7.58 1.03
C ALA A 116 -14.31 8.14 -0.40
N ASP A 117 -13.48 9.11 -0.74
CA ASP A 117 -13.46 9.70 -2.08
C ASP A 117 -12.73 8.80 -3.10
N ARG A 118 -11.70 8.07 -2.67
CA ARG A 118 -10.90 7.21 -3.54
C ARG A 118 -11.48 5.81 -3.76
N ALA A 119 -12.37 5.33 -2.89
CA ALA A 119 -12.98 3.99 -3.01
C ALA A 119 -13.90 3.92 -4.24
N ARG A 120 -13.45 3.21 -5.27
CA ARG A 120 -14.21 3.02 -6.52
C ARG A 120 -14.91 1.67 -6.56
N THR A 121 -14.25 0.61 -6.05
CA THR A 121 -14.81 -0.74 -6.06
C THR A 121 -15.91 -0.92 -5.02
N TYR A 122 -16.79 -1.89 -5.27
CA TYR A 122 -17.82 -2.26 -4.29
C TYR A 122 -17.22 -2.69 -2.95
N GLU A 123 -16.10 -3.42 -2.99
CA GLU A 123 -15.41 -3.87 -1.79
C GLU A 123 -14.75 -2.70 -1.05
N GLY A 124 -14.00 -1.84 -1.75
CA GLY A 124 -13.37 -0.66 -1.15
C GLY A 124 -14.41 0.24 -0.46
N LYS A 125 -15.56 0.47 -1.08
CA LYS A 125 -16.67 1.23 -0.47
C LYS A 125 -17.20 0.58 0.81
N LEU A 126 -17.35 -0.76 0.84
CA LEU A 126 -17.76 -1.47 2.06
C LEU A 126 -16.71 -1.40 3.16
N GLN A 127 -15.42 -1.48 2.81
CA GLN A 127 -14.30 -1.39 3.74
C GLN A 127 -14.23 0.00 4.38
N VAL A 128 -14.32 1.04 3.56
CA VAL A 128 -14.32 2.43 4.05
C VAL A 128 -15.54 2.72 4.91
N GLU A 129 -16.75 2.30 4.49
CA GLU A 129 -17.96 2.45 5.30
C GLU A 129 -17.82 1.74 6.65
N LEU A 130 -17.24 0.53 6.66
CA LEU A 130 -16.98 -0.20 7.90
C LEU A 130 -16.01 0.55 8.81
N ALA A 131 -14.91 1.09 8.27
CA ALA A 131 -13.92 1.85 9.03
C ALA A 131 -14.52 3.14 9.61
N GLN A 132 -15.30 3.89 8.82
CA GLN A 132 -16.00 5.09 9.27
C GLN A 132 -17.00 4.79 10.40
N LEU A 133 -17.79 3.71 10.28
CA LEU A 133 -18.74 3.32 11.31
C LEU A 133 -18.06 2.85 12.60
N LYS A 134 -16.96 2.09 12.49
CA LYS A 134 -16.16 1.71 13.66
C LYS A 134 -15.58 2.94 14.38
N HIS A 135 -15.02 3.88 13.61
CA HIS A 135 -14.51 5.13 14.15
C HIS A 135 -15.62 5.95 14.83
N ALA A 136 -16.77 6.12 14.18
CA ALA A 136 -17.93 6.80 14.75
C ALA A 136 -18.42 6.10 16.05
N GLN A 137 -18.43 4.77 16.09
CA GLN A 137 -18.84 3.99 17.26
C GLN A 137 -17.94 4.27 18.47
N THR A 138 -16.62 4.39 18.30
CA THR A 138 -15.70 4.74 19.40
C THR A 138 -15.95 6.14 19.94
N ARG A 139 -16.48 7.04 19.14
CA ARG A 139 -16.77 8.44 19.51
C ARG A 139 -18.14 8.62 20.15
N LEU A 140 -19.13 7.83 19.75
CA LEU A 140 -20.46 7.87 20.37
C LEU A 140 -20.44 7.50 21.86
N VAL A 141 -19.71 6.45 22.25
CA VAL A 141 -19.67 5.94 23.64
C VAL A 141 -19.19 7.00 24.65
N ARG A 142 -18.36 7.95 24.25
CA ARG A 142 -17.80 9.00 25.13
C ARG A 142 -18.42 10.38 24.89
N GLY A 143 -19.25 10.52 23.85
CA GLY A 143 -19.82 11.80 23.43
C GLY A 143 -21.07 12.24 24.21
N TRP A 144 -21.84 11.33 24.80
CA TRP A 144 -23.20 11.57 25.28
C TRP A 144 -23.37 11.59 26.80
N THR A 145 -22.31 11.46 27.59
CA THR A 145 -22.38 11.42 29.07
C THR A 145 -22.99 12.66 29.71
N HIS A 146 -23.22 13.76 28.98
CA HIS A 146 -23.85 14.98 29.53
C HIS A 146 -25.36 15.05 29.34
N LEU A 147 -25.95 14.33 28.39
CA LEU A 147 -27.42 14.32 28.22
C LEU A 147 -28.11 13.50 29.34
N ASP A 148 -27.44 12.49 29.88
CA ASP A 148 -27.96 11.71 31.02
C ASP A 148 -28.02 12.52 32.31
N ARG A 149 -27.25 13.60 32.47
CA ARG A 149 -27.25 14.44 33.67
C ARG A 149 -28.32 15.52 33.67
N GLN A 150 -28.93 15.84 32.55
CA GLN A 150 -29.96 16.89 32.46
C GLN A 150 -31.40 16.40 32.76
N LYS A 151 -31.63 15.10 32.92
CA LYS A 151 -32.90 14.52 33.36
C LYS A 151 -32.81 14.02 34.81
N GLY A 152 -32.51 14.93 35.71
CA GLY A 152 -32.70 14.75 37.15
C GLY A 152 -34.19 14.86 37.50
N GLY A 153 -34.95 13.82 37.31
CA GLY A 153 -36.28 13.62 37.81
C GLY A 153 -36.39 12.20 38.34
N ILE A 154 -36.46 12.05 39.66
CA ILE A 154 -36.78 10.78 40.32
C ILE A 154 -38.18 10.35 39.83
N GLY A 155 -38.25 9.32 38.95
CA GLY A 155 -39.54 8.67 38.75
C GLY A 155 -40.00 8.33 37.35
N LEU A 156 -39.28 8.53 36.27
CA LEU A 156 -39.71 8.11 34.92
C LEU A 156 -38.57 7.43 34.13
N ARG A 157 -38.09 6.30 34.64
CA ARG A 157 -37.47 5.29 33.76
C ARG A 157 -38.62 4.50 33.15
N GLY A 158 -39.21 5.07 32.11
CA GLY A 158 -40.03 4.32 31.20
C GLY A 158 -39.14 3.27 30.48
N ALA A 159 -39.67 2.08 30.23
CA ALA A 159 -39.02 0.93 29.57
C ALA A 159 -38.66 1.21 28.07
N GLY A 160 -38.14 2.41 27.75
CA GLY A 160 -37.70 2.79 26.39
C GLY A 160 -36.19 2.90 26.37
N GLU A 161 -35.55 2.30 25.33
CA GLU A 161 -34.15 2.53 25.01
C GLU A 161 -33.86 4.04 24.94
N THR A 162 -32.71 4.48 25.50
CA THR A 162 -32.25 5.85 25.28
C THR A 162 -31.89 6.06 23.82
N GLN A 163 -31.97 7.29 23.31
CA GLN A 163 -31.58 7.60 21.91
C GLN A 163 -30.17 7.08 21.62
N LEU A 164 -29.26 7.18 22.59
CA LEU A 164 -27.90 6.69 22.48
C LEU A 164 -27.83 5.16 22.30
N GLU A 165 -28.61 4.39 23.08
CA GLU A 165 -28.64 2.94 22.99
C GLU A 165 -29.20 2.50 21.64
N MET A 166 -30.23 3.19 21.15
CA MET A 166 -30.79 2.95 19.82
C MET A 166 -29.75 3.22 18.72
N ASP A 167 -29.06 4.36 18.78
CA ASP A 167 -28.03 4.72 17.79
C ASP A 167 -26.88 3.71 17.82
N GLN A 168 -26.41 3.30 19.01
CA GLN A 168 -25.39 2.26 19.15
C GLN A 168 -25.83 0.92 18.56
N ARG A 169 -27.07 0.51 18.80
CA ARG A 169 -27.62 -0.73 18.25
C ARG A 169 -27.68 -0.66 16.73
N MET A 170 -28.22 0.43 16.16
CA MET A 170 -28.31 0.61 14.70
C MET A 170 -26.93 0.57 14.05
N LEU A 171 -25.94 1.25 14.62
CA LEU A 171 -24.56 1.18 14.14
C LEU A 171 -23.98 -0.23 14.27
N GLY A 172 -24.19 -0.91 15.38
CA GLY A 172 -23.75 -2.29 15.57
C GLY A 172 -24.36 -3.26 14.56
N GLU A 173 -25.64 -3.12 14.24
CA GLU A 173 -26.31 -3.91 13.22
C GLU A 173 -25.77 -3.62 11.81
N ARG A 174 -25.49 -2.34 11.50
CA ARG A 174 -24.88 -1.96 10.23
C ARG A 174 -23.48 -2.52 10.08
N VAL A 175 -22.64 -2.43 11.12
CA VAL A 175 -21.29 -3.03 11.17
C VAL A 175 -21.35 -4.53 10.91
N LYS A 176 -22.24 -5.27 11.61
CA LYS A 176 -22.42 -6.72 11.39
C LYS A 176 -22.85 -7.05 9.96
N THR A 177 -23.70 -6.22 9.38
CA THR A 177 -24.18 -6.41 8.00
C THR A 177 -23.04 -6.21 7.00
N LEU A 178 -22.21 -5.17 7.18
CA LEU A 178 -21.05 -4.91 6.33
C LEU A 178 -19.99 -6.00 6.44
N GLN A 179 -19.71 -6.46 7.67
CA GLN A 179 -18.79 -7.59 7.89
C GLN A 179 -19.26 -8.86 7.17
N LYS A 180 -20.56 -9.21 7.21
CA LYS A 180 -21.10 -10.35 6.46
C LYS A 180 -20.92 -10.21 4.95
N LYS A 181 -21.14 -9.00 4.41
CA LYS A 181 -20.91 -8.72 2.99
C LYS A 181 -19.43 -8.87 2.62
N LEU A 182 -18.52 -8.32 3.42
CA LEU A 182 -17.07 -8.44 3.21
C LEU A 182 -16.60 -9.89 3.25
N VAL A 183 -17.10 -10.71 4.19
CA VAL A 183 -16.81 -12.16 4.23
C VAL A 183 -17.22 -12.83 2.92
N SER A 184 -18.38 -12.47 2.34
CA SER A 184 -18.83 -13.05 1.06
C SER A 184 -17.91 -12.65 -0.11
N VAL A 185 -17.40 -11.42 -0.12
CA VAL A 185 -16.43 -10.93 -1.13
C VAL A 185 -15.09 -11.64 -0.96
N ALA A 186 -14.58 -11.74 0.27
CA ALA A 186 -13.32 -12.45 0.58
C ALA A 186 -13.39 -13.93 0.13
N ARG A 187 -14.55 -14.61 0.31
CA ARG A 187 -14.75 -15.98 -0.18
C ARG A 187 -14.62 -16.08 -1.70
N ARG A 188 -15.20 -15.15 -2.46
CA ARG A 188 -15.08 -15.11 -3.93
C ARG A 188 -13.63 -14.90 -4.37
N ARG A 189 -12.90 -13.97 -3.72
CA ARG A 189 -11.46 -13.77 -3.96
C ARG A 189 -10.66 -15.04 -3.67
N GLY A 190 -10.95 -15.72 -2.55
CA GLY A 190 -10.33 -17.00 -2.21
C GLY A 190 -10.49 -18.07 -3.31
N GLN A 191 -11.62 -18.11 -3.99
CA GLN A 191 -11.83 -19.02 -5.14
C GLN A 191 -10.94 -18.63 -6.33
N GLY A 192 -10.81 -17.34 -6.63
CA GLY A 192 -9.90 -16.83 -7.66
C GLY A 192 -8.42 -17.15 -7.35
N ARG A 193 -8.00 -16.99 -6.08
CA ARG A 193 -6.65 -17.36 -5.62
C ARG A 193 -6.38 -18.87 -5.80
N LYS A 194 -7.33 -19.72 -5.40
CA LYS A 194 -7.21 -21.18 -5.61
C LYS A 194 -7.04 -21.54 -7.07
N ARG A 195 -7.76 -20.86 -7.98
CA ARG A 195 -7.60 -21.04 -9.42
C ARG A 195 -6.20 -20.62 -9.89
N ARG A 196 -5.72 -19.42 -9.53
CA ARG A 196 -4.35 -18.95 -9.85
C ARG A 196 -3.28 -19.92 -9.36
N ARG A 197 -3.38 -20.41 -8.10
CA ARG A 197 -2.46 -21.42 -7.55
C ARG A 197 -2.49 -22.74 -8.34
N ARG A 198 -3.68 -23.20 -8.74
CA ARG A 198 -3.81 -24.41 -9.57
C ARG A 198 -3.19 -24.22 -10.94
N ASP A 199 -3.37 -23.04 -11.52
CA ASP A 199 -2.84 -22.69 -12.84
C ASP A 199 -1.36 -22.23 -12.73
N ARG A 200 -0.76 -22.27 -11.52
CA ARG A 200 0.64 -21.88 -11.19
C ARG A 200 1.02 -20.48 -11.63
N VAL A 201 0.05 -19.57 -11.63
CA VAL A 201 0.30 -18.16 -11.92
C VAL A 201 0.96 -17.51 -10.72
N ARG A 202 2.18 -17.00 -10.89
CA ARG A 202 2.94 -16.28 -9.87
C ARG A 202 2.36 -14.88 -9.65
N VAL A 203 2.42 -14.41 -8.40
CA VAL A 203 1.91 -13.09 -8.00
C VAL A 203 3.04 -12.27 -7.42
N VAL A 204 3.26 -11.10 -7.98
CA VAL A 204 4.23 -10.09 -7.52
C VAL A 204 3.46 -8.89 -7.01
N SER A 205 3.69 -8.47 -5.77
CA SER A 205 2.98 -7.32 -5.17
C SER A 205 3.92 -6.16 -4.91
N LEU A 206 3.51 -4.96 -5.36
CA LEU A 206 4.15 -3.71 -5.00
C LEU A 206 3.69 -3.29 -3.61
N VAL A 207 4.63 -3.04 -2.72
CA VAL A 207 4.39 -2.52 -1.37
C VAL A 207 5.29 -1.30 -1.14
N GLY A 208 4.97 -0.47 -0.18
CA GLY A 208 5.79 0.71 0.13
C GLY A 208 4.96 1.86 0.66
N TYR A 209 5.66 2.89 1.12
CA TYR A 209 5.04 4.09 1.67
C TYR A 209 4.17 4.82 0.64
N THR A 210 3.24 5.67 1.10
CA THR A 210 2.48 6.57 0.22
C THR A 210 3.43 7.44 -0.59
N ASN A 211 3.07 7.73 -1.83
CA ASN A 211 3.88 8.55 -2.75
C ASN A 211 5.30 8.03 -3.07
N ALA A 212 5.63 6.76 -2.76
CA ALA A 212 6.92 6.16 -3.15
C ALA A 212 7.01 5.85 -4.66
N GLY A 213 5.92 5.96 -5.41
CA GLY A 213 5.87 5.73 -6.85
C GLY A 213 5.47 4.30 -7.25
N LYS A 214 4.74 3.57 -6.39
CA LYS A 214 4.23 2.22 -6.69
C LYS A 214 3.41 2.16 -7.97
N SER A 215 2.41 3.01 -8.09
CA SER A 215 1.54 3.08 -9.27
C SER A 215 2.28 3.55 -10.53
N SER A 216 3.32 4.38 -10.36
CA SER A 216 4.19 4.78 -11.47
C SER A 216 5.02 3.61 -11.99
N ILE A 217 5.62 2.80 -11.10
CA ILE A 217 6.34 1.56 -11.48
C ILE A 217 5.37 0.56 -12.12
N PHE A 218 4.16 0.39 -11.54
CA PHE A 218 3.13 -0.47 -12.10
C PHE A 218 2.78 -0.08 -13.54
N ASN A 219 2.56 1.21 -13.80
CA ASN A 219 2.26 1.72 -15.13
C ASN A 219 3.43 1.53 -16.10
N ALA A 220 4.66 1.82 -15.65
CA ALA A 220 5.84 1.68 -16.47
C ALA A 220 6.08 0.21 -16.91
N LEU A 221 5.80 -0.75 -16.01
CA LEU A 221 5.98 -2.18 -16.31
C LEU A 221 4.83 -2.79 -17.12
N THR A 222 3.60 -2.32 -16.93
CA THR A 222 2.40 -2.95 -17.53
C THR A 222 1.80 -2.17 -18.69
N ALA A 223 2.35 -0.99 -19.03
CA ALA A 223 1.76 -0.03 -19.96
C ALA A 223 0.27 0.29 -19.66
N ALA A 224 -0.13 0.13 -18.41
CA ALA A 224 -1.48 0.40 -17.94
C ALA A 224 -1.60 1.88 -17.60
N GLY A 225 -2.59 2.58 -18.13
CA GLY A 225 -2.89 3.98 -17.75
C GLY A 225 -3.61 4.09 -16.40
N VAL A 226 -3.09 3.45 -15.35
CA VAL A 226 -3.63 3.64 -13.99
C VAL A 226 -3.27 5.06 -13.54
N VAL A 227 -4.20 5.72 -12.87
CA VAL A 227 -3.99 7.10 -12.37
C VAL A 227 -2.81 7.08 -11.39
N ALA A 228 -1.66 7.57 -11.83
CA ALA A 228 -0.49 7.82 -11.02
C ALA A 228 -0.43 9.33 -10.77
N GLU A 229 -1.09 9.78 -9.71
CA GLU A 229 -1.04 11.17 -9.26
C GLU A 229 0.04 11.30 -8.19
N ASP A 230 0.68 12.46 -8.14
CA ASP A 230 1.61 12.83 -7.06
C ASP A 230 0.81 13.25 -5.81
N GLN A 231 -0.08 12.36 -5.37
CA GLN A 231 -0.97 12.54 -4.24
C GLN A 231 -0.93 11.31 -3.33
N LEU A 232 -1.09 11.55 -2.03
CA LEU A 232 -1.17 10.47 -1.05
C LEU A 232 -2.41 9.59 -1.32
N PHE A 233 -2.27 8.28 -1.19
CA PHE A 233 -3.33 7.30 -1.45
C PHE A 233 -3.95 7.39 -2.86
N ALA A 234 -3.11 7.59 -3.88
CA ALA A 234 -3.56 7.56 -5.28
C ALA A 234 -4.27 6.25 -5.63
N THR A 235 -3.80 5.12 -5.07
CA THR A 235 -4.39 3.78 -5.20
C THR A 235 -4.95 3.33 -3.86
N LEU A 236 -6.25 3.09 -3.78
CA LEU A 236 -6.93 2.46 -2.64
C LEU A 236 -7.37 1.02 -2.96
N ASP A 237 -7.95 0.83 -4.12
CA ASP A 237 -8.38 -0.49 -4.59
C ASP A 237 -7.21 -1.19 -5.31
N PRO A 238 -6.86 -2.44 -4.95
CA PRO A 238 -5.77 -3.15 -5.61
C PRO A 238 -6.04 -3.32 -7.10
N THR A 239 -5.05 -2.99 -7.90
CA THR A 239 -5.11 -3.19 -9.35
C THR A 239 -4.18 -4.33 -9.74
N MET A 240 -4.70 -5.28 -10.52
CA MET A 240 -3.94 -6.45 -10.99
C MET A 240 -3.80 -6.41 -12.52
N ARG A 241 -2.60 -6.69 -13.03
CA ARG A 241 -2.31 -6.82 -14.46
C ARG A 241 -1.36 -7.98 -14.71
N GLN A 242 -1.47 -8.55 -15.88
CA GLN A 242 -0.51 -9.52 -16.37
C GLN A 242 0.74 -8.80 -16.82
N LEU A 243 1.89 -9.34 -16.45
CA LEU A 243 3.23 -8.87 -16.80
C LEU A 243 4.00 -10.05 -17.36
N PRO A 244 4.44 -10.01 -18.62
CA PRO A 244 5.26 -11.07 -19.19
C PRO A 244 6.67 -10.99 -18.59
N ILE A 245 7.12 -12.09 -17.98
CA ILE A 245 8.47 -12.23 -17.43
C ILE A 245 9.22 -13.28 -18.26
N PRO A 246 10.37 -12.94 -18.84
CA PRO A 246 11.17 -13.90 -19.60
C PRO A 246 11.49 -15.16 -18.77
N GLY A 247 11.28 -16.32 -19.37
CA GLY A 247 11.56 -17.61 -18.73
C GLY A 247 10.48 -18.15 -17.78
N ILE A 248 9.48 -17.34 -17.42
CA ILE A 248 8.34 -17.77 -16.59
C ILE A 248 7.03 -17.72 -17.40
N GLY A 249 6.89 -16.73 -18.27
CA GLY A 249 5.64 -16.38 -18.92
C GLY A 249 4.92 -15.26 -18.17
N GLU A 250 3.60 -15.33 -18.07
CA GLU A 250 2.80 -14.30 -17.45
C GLU A 250 2.75 -14.43 -15.92
N VAL A 251 3.15 -13.38 -15.21
CA VAL A 251 2.92 -13.21 -13.78
C VAL A 251 1.83 -12.17 -13.55
N VAL A 252 1.20 -12.19 -12.39
CA VAL A 252 0.25 -11.13 -11.99
C VAL A 252 1.01 -10.11 -11.16
N LEU A 253 1.14 -8.88 -11.66
CA LEU A 253 1.62 -7.74 -10.90
C LEU A 253 0.44 -7.06 -10.22
N THR A 254 0.58 -6.75 -8.92
CA THR A 254 -0.47 -6.09 -8.14
C THR A 254 0.05 -4.77 -7.59
N ASP A 255 -0.66 -3.67 -7.88
CA ASP A 255 -0.49 -2.39 -7.20
C ASP A 255 -1.38 -2.35 -5.96
N THR A 256 -0.83 -1.93 -4.82
CA THR A 256 -1.53 -1.94 -3.53
C THR A 256 -1.62 -0.54 -2.93
N VAL A 257 -2.46 -0.41 -1.90
CA VAL A 257 -2.57 0.83 -1.13
C VAL A 257 -1.22 1.20 -0.50
N GLY A 258 -0.89 2.48 -0.50
CA GLY A 258 0.32 2.98 0.16
C GLY A 258 0.17 2.96 1.68
N PHE A 259 1.24 2.60 2.37
CA PHE A 259 1.31 2.70 3.83
C PHE A 259 1.67 4.12 4.25
N ILE A 260 1.23 4.51 5.42
CA ILE A 260 1.51 5.79 6.05
C ILE A 260 1.74 5.57 7.55
N SER A 261 2.50 6.47 8.17
CA SER A 261 2.70 6.42 9.63
C SER A 261 1.37 6.53 10.38
N HIS A 262 1.28 5.82 11.50
CA HIS A 262 0.11 5.82 12.38
C HIS A 262 -1.22 5.54 11.66
N LEU A 263 -1.21 4.56 10.75
CA LEU A 263 -2.46 4.04 10.17
C LEU A 263 -3.33 3.49 11.31
N PRO A 264 -4.54 4.00 11.53
CA PRO A 264 -5.40 3.51 12.59
C PRO A 264 -5.66 2.00 12.45
N HIS A 265 -5.51 1.22 13.52
CA HIS A 265 -5.78 -0.23 13.52
C HIS A 265 -7.16 -0.59 12.97
N SER A 266 -8.17 0.27 13.17
CA SER A 266 -9.50 0.09 12.59
C SER A 266 -9.50 0.12 11.07
N LEU A 267 -8.57 0.89 10.46
CA LEU A 267 -8.36 0.91 9.00
C LEU A 267 -7.60 -0.34 8.54
N VAL A 268 -6.52 -0.73 9.21
CA VAL A 268 -5.79 -1.97 8.90
C VAL A 268 -6.75 -3.16 8.92
N GLU A 269 -7.61 -3.25 9.95
CA GLU A 269 -8.63 -4.30 10.06
C GLU A 269 -9.68 -4.25 8.93
N ALA A 270 -10.12 -3.06 8.54
CA ALA A 270 -11.08 -2.89 7.44
C ALA A 270 -10.46 -3.30 6.08
N PHE A 271 -9.17 -2.98 5.87
CA PHE A 271 -8.44 -3.30 4.65
C PHE A 271 -7.71 -4.64 4.68
N LYS A 272 -7.85 -5.42 5.75
CA LYS A 272 -7.21 -6.73 5.89
C LYS A 272 -7.40 -7.63 4.67
N ALA A 273 -8.60 -7.68 4.10
CA ALA A 273 -8.89 -8.47 2.91
C ALA A 273 -8.12 -7.99 1.66
N THR A 274 -7.82 -6.71 1.56
CA THR A 274 -6.98 -6.12 0.52
C THR A 274 -5.51 -6.44 0.76
N LEU A 275 -5.07 -6.34 2.01
CA LEU A 275 -3.71 -6.67 2.43
C LEU A 275 -3.42 -8.18 2.37
N GLU A 276 -4.45 -9.04 2.44
CA GLU A 276 -4.30 -10.48 2.20
C GLU A 276 -3.75 -10.82 0.80
N GLU A 277 -3.94 -9.98 -0.22
CA GLU A 277 -3.32 -10.19 -1.54
C GLU A 277 -1.79 -10.01 -1.45
N VAL A 278 -1.30 -9.09 -0.61
CA VAL A 278 0.13 -8.92 -0.31
C VAL A 278 0.68 -10.15 0.41
N ALA A 279 0.00 -10.59 1.47
CA ALA A 279 0.42 -11.77 2.26
C ALA A 279 0.38 -13.09 1.45
N ASN A 280 -0.31 -13.13 0.32
CA ASN A 280 -0.36 -14.30 -0.56
C ASN A 280 0.47 -14.12 -1.85
N ALA A 281 1.31 -13.11 -1.94
CA ALA A 281 2.23 -12.92 -3.06
C ALA A 281 3.39 -13.94 -3.02
N ASP A 282 3.97 -14.23 -4.18
CA ASP A 282 5.19 -15.06 -4.28
C ASP A 282 6.45 -14.19 -4.12
N LEU A 283 6.33 -12.88 -4.39
CA LEU A 283 7.43 -11.91 -4.29
C LEU A 283 6.87 -10.53 -3.97
N LEU A 284 7.54 -9.80 -3.09
CA LEU A 284 7.27 -8.40 -2.81
C LEU A 284 8.30 -7.50 -3.50
N LEU A 285 7.82 -6.41 -4.08
CA LEU A 285 8.63 -5.29 -4.55
C LEU A 285 8.38 -4.12 -3.58
N HIS A 286 9.30 -3.92 -2.65
CA HIS A 286 9.20 -2.85 -1.68
C HIS A 286 9.74 -1.56 -2.28
N VAL A 287 8.84 -0.69 -2.70
CA VAL A 287 9.16 0.60 -3.34
C VAL A 287 9.42 1.66 -2.29
N VAL A 288 10.59 2.27 -2.37
CA VAL A 288 11.08 3.30 -1.45
C VAL A 288 11.42 4.56 -2.26
N ASP A 289 11.00 5.72 -1.81
CA ASP A 289 11.41 7.00 -2.39
C ASP A 289 12.83 7.31 -1.92
N ALA A 290 13.81 7.17 -2.82
CA ALA A 290 15.22 7.42 -2.51
C ALA A 290 15.54 8.89 -2.23
N SER A 291 14.68 9.81 -2.68
CA SER A 291 14.85 11.26 -2.47
C SER A 291 14.26 11.75 -1.14
N ALA A 292 13.54 10.90 -0.42
CA ALA A 292 12.93 11.28 0.85
C ALA A 292 13.98 11.47 1.96
N PRO A 293 13.81 12.44 2.87
CA PRO A 293 14.74 12.66 3.96
C PRO A 293 14.79 11.51 4.97
N ASP A 294 13.68 10.79 5.14
CA ASP A 294 13.48 9.78 6.21
C ASP A 294 13.31 8.36 5.67
N VAL A 295 14.17 7.97 4.70
CA VAL A 295 14.10 6.67 4.01
C VAL A 295 13.99 5.49 4.97
N GLU A 296 14.89 5.41 5.96
CA GLU A 296 14.92 4.29 6.92
C GLU A 296 13.67 4.22 7.81
N ALA A 297 13.13 5.35 8.20
CA ALA A 297 11.92 5.40 9.02
C ALA A 297 10.70 4.94 8.21
N ARG A 298 10.60 5.34 6.94
CA ARG A 298 9.55 4.86 6.02
C ARG A 298 9.64 3.35 5.77
N ILE A 299 10.85 2.82 5.61
CA ILE A 299 11.08 1.37 5.49
C ILE A 299 10.60 0.65 6.75
N ARG A 300 10.94 1.16 7.96
CA ARG A 300 10.48 0.56 9.24
C ARG A 300 8.96 0.52 9.32
N THR A 301 8.28 1.64 9.05
CA THR A 301 6.80 1.70 9.06
C THR A 301 6.16 0.68 8.12
N VAL A 302 6.71 0.49 6.92
CA VAL A 302 6.20 -0.51 5.97
C VAL A 302 6.43 -1.92 6.52
N ASN A 303 7.61 -2.20 7.09
CA ASN A 303 7.93 -3.52 7.65
C ASN A 303 7.03 -3.87 8.85
N GLU A 304 6.71 -2.91 9.72
CA GLU A 304 5.75 -3.10 10.83
C GLU A 304 4.37 -3.55 10.31
N VAL A 305 3.88 -2.92 9.25
CA VAL A 305 2.60 -3.33 8.65
C VAL A 305 2.71 -4.69 7.97
N LEU A 306 3.83 -5.00 7.31
CA LEU A 306 4.06 -6.33 6.70
C LEU A 306 4.10 -7.43 7.78
N GLU A 307 4.66 -7.15 8.95
CA GLU A 307 4.65 -8.05 10.11
C GLU A 307 3.22 -8.26 10.64
N GLU A 308 2.44 -7.17 10.79
CA GLU A 308 1.04 -7.25 11.27
C GLU A 308 0.15 -8.10 10.36
N ILE A 309 0.41 -8.10 9.05
CA ILE A 309 -0.35 -8.91 8.09
C ILE A 309 0.25 -10.30 7.83
N GLY A 310 1.38 -10.65 8.47
CA GLY A 310 2.07 -11.94 8.31
C GLY A 310 2.77 -12.11 6.97
N ALA A 311 3.33 -11.03 6.41
CA ALA A 311 4.02 -11.00 5.13
C ALA A 311 5.54 -10.77 5.25
N SER A 312 6.09 -10.71 6.47
CA SER A 312 7.51 -10.43 6.74
C SER A 312 8.48 -11.46 6.15
N ASP A 313 8.05 -12.73 6.07
CA ASP A 313 8.88 -13.83 5.58
C ASP A 313 8.88 -13.98 4.05
N LEU A 314 8.12 -13.17 3.34
CA LEU A 314 8.04 -13.25 1.88
C LEU A 314 9.34 -12.73 1.23
N PRO A 315 9.80 -13.39 0.15
CA PRO A 315 10.90 -12.87 -0.63
C PRO A 315 10.62 -11.43 -1.04
N THR A 316 11.59 -10.53 -0.80
CA THR A 316 11.42 -9.10 -1.07
C THR A 316 12.61 -8.56 -1.84
N ILE A 317 12.34 -7.70 -2.84
CA ILE A 317 13.32 -6.85 -3.51
C ILE A 317 13.03 -5.41 -3.12
N MET A 318 14.04 -4.71 -2.60
CA MET A 318 13.97 -3.29 -2.28
C MET A 318 14.19 -2.46 -3.55
N LEU A 319 13.25 -1.61 -3.91
CA LEU A 319 13.33 -0.72 -5.06
C LEU A 319 13.48 0.73 -4.60
N TYR A 320 14.66 1.27 -4.72
CA TYR A 320 14.93 2.69 -4.47
C TYR A 320 14.53 3.50 -5.69
N ASN A 321 13.29 3.98 -5.68
CA ASN A 321 12.70 4.74 -6.78
C ASN A 321 13.02 6.24 -6.68
N LYS A 322 12.76 6.97 -7.75
CA LYS A 322 13.00 8.41 -7.91
C LYS A 322 14.49 8.79 -7.90
N ILE A 323 15.37 7.91 -8.37
CA ILE A 323 16.80 8.20 -8.47
C ILE A 323 17.10 9.36 -9.43
N ASP A 324 16.19 9.66 -10.35
CA ASP A 324 16.24 10.83 -11.23
C ASP A 324 16.16 12.18 -10.46
N ALA A 325 15.70 12.17 -9.21
CA ALA A 325 15.70 13.32 -8.32
C ALA A 325 16.97 13.45 -7.45
N LEU A 326 17.88 12.47 -7.49
CA LEU A 326 19.10 12.46 -6.73
C LEU A 326 20.27 13.11 -7.49
N PRO A 327 21.32 13.62 -6.80
CA PRO A 327 22.55 14.02 -7.43
C PRO A 327 23.20 12.87 -8.20
N VAL A 328 23.77 13.17 -9.37
CA VAL A 328 24.45 12.19 -10.22
C VAL A 328 25.55 11.45 -9.45
N GLY A 329 25.55 10.12 -9.52
CA GLY A 329 26.53 9.25 -8.86
C GLY A 329 26.14 8.78 -7.45
N THR A 330 24.99 9.20 -6.92
CA THR A 330 24.50 8.74 -5.61
C THR A 330 23.80 7.38 -5.70
N GLU A 331 23.42 6.94 -6.89
CA GLU A 331 22.64 5.72 -7.14
C GLU A 331 23.38 4.45 -6.65
N ALA A 332 24.74 4.45 -6.77
CA ALA A 332 25.58 3.30 -6.40
C ALA A 332 25.47 2.92 -4.91
N GLN A 333 25.08 3.84 -4.03
CA GLN A 333 24.92 3.54 -2.61
C GLN A 333 23.69 2.66 -2.30
N PHE A 334 22.74 2.56 -3.25
CA PHE A 334 21.54 1.75 -3.13
C PHE A 334 21.64 0.41 -3.86
N ASP A 335 22.75 0.16 -4.57
CA ASP A 335 22.97 -1.11 -5.28
C ASP A 335 23.61 -2.13 -4.35
N VAL A 336 22.80 -2.98 -3.76
CA VAL A 336 23.21 -4.09 -2.88
C VAL A 336 22.95 -5.44 -3.56
N GLY A 337 23.11 -5.50 -4.88
CA GLY A 337 22.88 -6.70 -5.69
C GLY A 337 21.38 -7.05 -5.84
N ASN A 338 21.09 -8.34 -6.04
CA ASN A 338 19.71 -8.81 -6.31
C ASN A 338 18.70 -8.58 -5.17
N ALA A 339 19.10 -8.05 -4.01
CA ALA A 339 18.22 -7.77 -2.87
C ALA A 339 17.70 -6.32 -2.86
N SER A 340 18.44 -5.39 -3.48
CA SER A 340 18.01 -4.00 -3.63
C SER A 340 18.58 -3.40 -4.91
N MET A 341 17.85 -2.47 -5.51
CA MET A 341 18.26 -1.83 -6.75
C MET A 341 17.70 -0.42 -6.90
N PRO A 342 18.48 0.50 -7.49
CA PRO A 342 18.03 1.81 -7.87
C PRO A 342 17.17 1.76 -9.14
N VAL A 343 16.02 2.46 -9.14
CA VAL A 343 15.12 2.54 -10.29
C VAL A 343 14.56 3.96 -10.46
N SER A 344 14.13 4.30 -11.66
CA SER A 344 13.30 5.46 -11.89
C SER A 344 12.09 5.08 -12.73
N ALA A 345 10.92 5.13 -12.12
CA ALA A 345 9.66 4.91 -12.84
C ALA A 345 9.41 5.99 -13.90
N ARG A 346 9.97 7.19 -13.72
CA ARG A 346 9.82 8.33 -14.63
C ARG A 346 10.64 8.19 -15.89
N THR A 347 11.91 7.78 -15.77
CA THR A 347 12.84 7.66 -16.89
C THR A 347 12.92 6.26 -17.49
N GLY A 348 12.42 5.25 -16.76
CA GLY A 348 12.54 3.84 -17.12
C GLY A 348 13.87 3.20 -16.68
N GLN A 349 14.79 3.97 -16.09
CA GLN A 349 16.11 3.48 -15.67
C GLN A 349 15.95 2.34 -14.65
N GLY A 350 16.69 1.24 -14.85
CA GLY A 350 16.73 0.08 -13.96
C GLY A 350 15.54 -0.88 -14.08
N LEU A 351 14.49 -0.56 -14.86
CA LEU A 351 13.31 -1.43 -14.98
C LEU A 351 13.58 -2.74 -15.71
N ASP A 352 14.48 -2.75 -16.71
CA ASP A 352 14.88 -3.96 -17.41
C ASP A 352 15.62 -4.92 -16.47
N VAL A 353 16.56 -4.38 -15.68
CA VAL A 353 17.31 -5.14 -14.66
C VAL A 353 16.36 -5.66 -13.58
N LEU A 354 15.33 -4.90 -13.23
CA LEU A 354 14.27 -5.32 -12.30
C LEU A 354 13.55 -6.58 -12.82
N LEU A 355 13.18 -6.63 -14.12
CA LEU A 355 12.51 -7.80 -14.67
C LEU A 355 13.39 -9.06 -14.61
N GLU A 356 14.69 -8.92 -14.84
CA GLU A 356 15.67 -10.01 -14.69
C GLU A 356 15.78 -10.47 -13.22
N ALA A 357 15.84 -9.53 -12.27
CA ALA A 357 15.89 -9.83 -10.85
C ALA A 357 14.60 -10.53 -10.37
N VAL A 358 13.43 -10.09 -10.84
CA VAL A 358 12.13 -10.75 -10.56
C VAL A 358 12.14 -12.17 -11.11
N ALA A 359 12.59 -12.38 -12.36
CA ALA A 359 12.71 -13.70 -12.96
C ALA A 359 13.59 -14.63 -12.11
N SER A 360 14.76 -14.15 -11.71
CA SER A 360 15.71 -14.89 -10.86
C SER A 360 15.09 -15.27 -9.51
N ARG A 361 14.42 -14.32 -8.83
CA ARG A 361 13.77 -14.55 -7.52
C ARG A 361 12.57 -15.49 -7.61
N LEU A 362 11.86 -15.51 -8.72
CA LEU A 362 10.77 -16.45 -8.97
C LEU A 362 11.25 -17.83 -9.44
N GLY A 363 12.56 -18.06 -9.47
CA GLY A 363 13.15 -19.37 -9.68
C GLY A 363 13.61 -19.67 -11.10
N VAL A 364 13.77 -18.65 -11.94
CA VAL A 364 14.42 -18.84 -13.26
C VAL A 364 15.86 -19.24 -13.04
N THR A 365 16.22 -20.38 -13.63
CA THR A 365 17.55 -20.97 -13.51
C THR A 365 18.51 -20.43 -14.58
N ALA A 366 19.80 -20.81 -14.45
CA ALA A 366 20.77 -20.57 -15.50
C ALA A 366 20.32 -21.22 -16.82
N PRO A 367 20.75 -20.65 -17.97
CA PRO A 367 20.41 -21.19 -19.29
C PRO A 367 20.73 -22.67 -19.39
N THR A 368 19.79 -23.46 -19.90
CA THR A 368 19.88 -24.91 -20.08
C THR A 368 19.65 -25.24 -21.54
N GLU A 369 20.48 -26.08 -22.11
CA GLU A 369 20.30 -26.56 -23.46
C GLU A 369 19.22 -27.62 -23.52
N VAL A 370 18.22 -27.40 -24.37
CA VAL A 370 17.08 -28.29 -24.59
C VAL A 370 17.11 -28.79 -26.01
N LEU A 371 17.25 -30.10 -26.19
CA LEU A 371 17.17 -30.72 -27.50
C LEU A 371 15.73 -31.12 -27.78
N LEU A 372 15.18 -30.60 -28.87
CA LEU A 372 13.83 -30.91 -29.35
C LEU A 372 13.90 -31.72 -30.65
N PRO A 373 13.13 -32.80 -30.73
CA PRO A 373 13.02 -33.52 -32.01
C PRO A 373 12.28 -32.69 -33.04
N PRO A 374 12.45 -32.98 -34.37
CA PRO A 374 11.83 -32.19 -35.45
C PRO A 374 10.31 -32.06 -35.33
N GLU A 375 9.65 -33.08 -34.74
CA GLU A 375 8.19 -33.11 -34.58
C GLU A 375 7.68 -32.24 -33.43
N ALA A 376 8.56 -31.74 -32.54
CA ALA A 376 8.20 -30.99 -31.34
C ALA A 376 7.86 -29.49 -31.62
N GLY A 377 7.31 -29.17 -32.77
CA GLY A 377 6.96 -27.79 -33.15
C GLY A 377 6.04 -27.09 -32.18
N ARG A 378 5.12 -27.81 -31.50
CA ARG A 378 4.24 -27.24 -30.46
C ARG A 378 5.03 -26.80 -29.21
N THR A 379 6.00 -27.61 -28.78
CA THR A 379 6.86 -27.30 -27.62
C THR A 379 7.76 -26.12 -27.96
N ARG A 380 8.34 -26.08 -29.15
CA ARG A 380 9.11 -24.93 -29.65
C ARG A 380 8.26 -23.64 -29.61
N ALA A 381 7.08 -23.64 -30.22
CA ALA A 381 6.19 -22.48 -30.25
C ALA A 381 5.76 -22.06 -28.85
N TRP A 382 5.57 -23.00 -27.92
CA TRP A 382 5.25 -22.72 -26.54
C TRP A 382 6.42 -22.03 -25.81
N LEU A 383 7.66 -22.51 -25.95
CA LEU A 383 8.86 -21.91 -25.37
C LEU A 383 9.10 -20.48 -25.88
N TYR A 384 8.90 -20.25 -27.19
CA TYR A 384 8.98 -18.89 -27.76
C TYR A 384 7.91 -17.96 -27.20
N ARG A 385 6.67 -18.44 -27.01
CA ARG A 385 5.58 -17.65 -26.41
C ARG A 385 5.88 -17.24 -24.97
N LEU A 386 6.59 -18.08 -24.23
CA LEU A 386 7.01 -17.78 -22.86
C LEU A 386 8.24 -16.88 -22.80
N GLY A 387 8.84 -16.53 -23.94
CA GLY A 387 10.08 -15.77 -23.97
C GLY A 387 11.27 -16.51 -23.35
N ALA A 388 11.18 -17.85 -23.26
CA ALA A 388 12.17 -18.69 -22.60
C ALA A 388 13.38 -19.02 -23.48
N VAL A 389 13.31 -18.81 -24.80
CA VAL A 389 14.36 -19.16 -25.78
C VAL A 389 15.34 -18.01 -25.93
N LEU A 390 16.60 -18.24 -25.59
CA LEU A 390 17.69 -17.29 -25.76
C LEU A 390 18.36 -17.42 -27.14
N SER A 391 18.55 -18.65 -27.59
CA SER A 391 19.11 -18.96 -28.93
C SER A 391 18.63 -20.31 -29.44
N GLU A 392 18.68 -20.48 -30.75
CA GLU A 392 18.27 -21.70 -31.43
C GLU A 392 19.34 -22.09 -32.43
N ARG A 393 19.63 -23.40 -32.52
CA ARG A 393 20.52 -23.99 -33.53
C ARG A 393 19.88 -25.26 -34.07
N VAL A 394 19.88 -25.41 -35.40
CA VAL A 394 19.45 -26.63 -36.05
C VAL A 394 20.64 -27.59 -36.10
N GLN A 395 20.46 -28.84 -35.71
CA GLN A 395 21.47 -29.90 -35.79
C GLN A 395 21.40 -30.64 -37.12
N GLU A 396 22.44 -31.39 -37.45
CA GLU A 396 22.53 -32.12 -38.74
C GLU A 396 21.44 -33.17 -38.94
N ASP A 397 20.92 -33.72 -37.82
CA ASP A 397 19.83 -34.70 -37.79
C ASP A 397 18.43 -34.06 -37.87
N GLY A 398 18.36 -32.74 -38.05
CA GLY A 398 17.11 -31.97 -38.06
C GLY A 398 16.51 -31.67 -36.69
N SER A 399 17.14 -32.10 -35.58
CA SER A 399 16.76 -31.70 -34.23
C SER A 399 17.13 -30.24 -33.95
N LEU A 400 16.44 -29.63 -32.95
CA LEU A 400 16.66 -28.26 -32.56
C LEU A 400 17.32 -28.20 -31.18
N ALA A 401 18.50 -27.59 -31.12
CA ALA A 401 19.13 -27.26 -29.86
C ALA A 401 18.71 -25.83 -29.45
N LEU A 402 17.92 -25.72 -28.39
CA LEU A 402 17.45 -24.44 -27.86
C LEU A 402 18.18 -24.13 -26.55
N MET A 403 18.76 -22.96 -26.43
CA MET A 403 19.20 -22.43 -25.16
C MET A 403 17.99 -21.82 -24.46
N VAL A 404 17.53 -22.45 -23.41
CA VAL A 404 16.31 -22.10 -22.70
C VAL A 404 16.64 -21.60 -21.30
N GLN A 405 16.11 -20.45 -20.94
CA GLN A 405 16.14 -19.95 -19.57
C GLN A 405 14.72 -19.99 -19.00
N ALA A 406 14.53 -20.79 -17.93
CA ALA A 406 13.21 -21.09 -17.41
C ALA A 406 13.26 -21.45 -15.92
N ASP A 407 12.09 -21.45 -15.27
CA ASP A 407 11.98 -21.94 -13.90
C ASP A 407 12.07 -23.48 -13.83
N GLN A 408 12.31 -23.98 -12.64
CA GLN A 408 12.47 -25.43 -12.39
C GLN A 408 11.19 -26.21 -12.78
N ASP A 409 10.02 -25.62 -12.64
CA ASP A 409 8.74 -26.24 -13.00
C ASP A 409 8.62 -26.43 -14.51
N LEU A 410 9.03 -25.42 -15.29
CA LEU A 410 9.04 -25.51 -16.75
C LEU A 410 10.04 -26.57 -17.24
N LEU A 411 11.26 -26.55 -16.69
CA LEU A 411 12.29 -27.53 -17.02
C LEU A 411 11.84 -28.96 -16.67
N SER A 412 11.19 -29.15 -15.52
CA SER A 412 10.62 -30.44 -15.13
C SER A 412 9.53 -30.92 -16.10
N ARG A 413 8.66 -30.01 -16.58
CA ARG A 413 7.65 -30.35 -17.60
C ARG A 413 8.27 -30.71 -18.94
N LEU A 414 9.36 -30.03 -19.34
CA LEU A 414 10.10 -30.36 -20.55
C LEU A 414 10.72 -31.74 -20.47
N SER A 415 11.33 -32.09 -19.33
CA SER A 415 11.95 -33.40 -19.14
C SER A 415 10.95 -34.56 -19.14
N MET A 416 9.67 -34.31 -18.86
CA MET A 416 8.59 -35.31 -18.95
C MET A 416 8.06 -35.53 -20.38
N GLN A 417 8.44 -34.68 -21.33
CA GLN A 417 7.99 -34.85 -22.71
C GLN A 417 8.82 -35.92 -23.44
N PRO A 418 8.21 -36.79 -24.22
CA PRO A 418 8.92 -37.85 -24.92
C PRO A 418 9.93 -37.24 -25.92
N LYS A 419 11.14 -37.78 -25.89
CA LYS A 419 12.27 -37.40 -26.79
C LYS A 419 12.82 -35.97 -26.58
N VAL A 420 12.42 -35.25 -25.54
CA VAL A 420 13.04 -33.98 -25.13
C VAL A 420 14.19 -34.30 -24.18
N LEU A 421 15.38 -33.83 -24.47
CA LEU A 421 16.56 -34.03 -23.64
C LEU A 421 17.02 -32.68 -23.09
N LEU A 422 17.25 -32.63 -21.78
CA LEU A 422 17.90 -31.51 -21.11
C LEU A 422 19.39 -31.84 -20.97
N GLN A 423 20.24 -31.12 -21.68
CA GLN A 423 21.69 -31.19 -21.54
C GLN A 423 22.12 -30.11 -20.55
N GLY A 424 22.88 -30.49 -19.50
CA GLY A 424 23.23 -29.60 -18.39
C GLY A 424 23.80 -28.24 -18.80
N ARG A 425 24.03 -27.36 -17.83
CA ARG A 425 24.35 -25.93 -17.95
C ARG A 425 25.15 -25.56 -19.19
N GLY A 426 24.46 -25.11 -20.25
CA GLY A 426 25.08 -24.50 -21.39
C GLY A 426 25.73 -23.17 -21.00
N ARG A 427 26.91 -22.83 -21.53
CA ARG A 427 27.48 -21.50 -21.42
C ARG A 427 26.59 -20.51 -22.19
N ASP A 428 26.23 -19.39 -21.57
CA ASP A 428 25.57 -18.28 -22.28
C ASP A 428 26.52 -17.79 -23.38
N PRO A 429 26.11 -17.87 -24.65
CA PRO A 429 26.97 -17.45 -25.75
C PRO A 429 27.29 -15.95 -25.76
N ARG A 430 26.64 -15.14 -24.91
CA ARG A 430 26.86 -13.70 -24.77
C ARG A 430 27.93 -13.35 -23.71
N ILE A 431 28.38 -14.32 -22.89
CA ILE A 431 29.44 -14.09 -21.90
C ILE A 431 30.77 -14.51 -22.52
N PRO A 432 31.73 -13.56 -22.77
CA PRO A 432 33.06 -13.91 -23.22
C PRO A 432 33.73 -14.82 -22.19
N ALA A 433 34.44 -15.85 -22.68
CA ALA A 433 35.18 -16.79 -21.83
C ALA A 433 36.18 -16.03 -20.96
N LEU A 434 36.11 -16.22 -19.64
CA LEU A 434 37.14 -15.72 -18.73
C LEU A 434 38.46 -16.46 -19.04
N PRO A 435 39.62 -15.77 -19.07
CA PRO A 435 40.90 -16.41 -19.29
C PRO A 435 41.26 -17.29 -18.07
N GLY A 436 41.05 -18.60 -18.20
CA GLY A 436 41.29 -19.60 -17.17
C GLY A 436 40.50 -20.91 -17.34
N ASP A 437 39.55 -20.99 -18.25
CA ASP A 437 38.72 -22.17 -18.50
C ASP A 437 39.19 -22.96 -19.76
N LEU A 438 40.46 -23.31 -19.83
CA LEU A 438 40.96 -24.31 -20.77
C LEU A 438 41.26 -25.63 -20.04
N PRO A 439 40.99 -26.79 -20.67
CA PRO A 439 40.95 -28.10 -20.07
C PRO A 439 42.25 -28.57 -19.41
#